data_0a1ebacc8ba2faea1f4d0a37c4a9adae
#
_entry.id   0a1ebacc8ba2faea1f4d0a37c4a9adae
#
_cell.length_a   1.000
_cell.length_b   1.000
_cell.length_c   1.000
_cell.angle_alpha   90.00
_cell.angle_beta   90.00
_cell.angle_gamma   90.00
#
_symmetry.space_group_name_H-M   'P 1'
#
loop_
_entity.id
_entity.type
_entity.pdbx_description
1 polymer ?
#
loop_
_entity_poly.entity_id
_entity_poly.type
_entity_poly.pdbx_seq_one_letter_code
_entity_poly.pdbx_strand_id
1 'polypeptide(L)'
;MSFVRTGALAAVVAIVAGAAFAAPLKLQPANPQPNPKAGLNVKYVGQGTQRKIRDLSQAKSVLSKAKPGKPLRGLDYADTNKGEPVLTFTDPYNVAAEITGFMRFDSPGIYELETWSNDGIEAYVGGQQIGRVTGIQGCEANQRTEVEVPKAGWYPLKIIYFQKLGTSCLMMKSGKQGEKFTWTPNNVFGR
;
A
#
# COMPACT_ATOMS: atom_id res chain seq x y z
N MET A 1 3.06 -62.58 51.41
CA MET A 1 3.69 -62.00 50.19
C MET A 1 2.77 -60.88 49.69
N SER A 2 3.18 -59.63 49.93
CA SER A 2 2.35 -58.46 49.66
C SER A 2 2.98 -57.75 48.44
N PHE A 3 2.27 -57.63 47.32
CA PHE A 3 2.74 -56.91 46.10
C PHE A 3 2.31 -55.45 46.18
N VAL A 4 3.29 -54.55 46.30
CA VAL A 4 3.08 -53.12 46.16
C VAL A 4 3.09 -52.77 44.67
N ARG A 5 1.97 -52.27 44.12
CA ARG A 5 1.90 -51.69 42.76
C ARG A 5 2.22 -50.21 42.81
N THR A 6 3.35 -49.85 42.28
CA THR A 6 3.77 -48.45 42.04
C THR A 6 3.09 -47.96 40.77
N GLY A 7 2.14 -47.04 40.88
CA GLY A 7 1.53 -46.34 39.71
C GLY A 7 2.37 -45.12 39.33
N ALA A 8 2.87 -45.09 38.10
CA ALA A 8 3.54 -43.94 37.54
C ALA A 8 2.49 -42.95 36.98
N LEU A 9 2.42 -41.74 37.54
CA LEU A 9 1.63 -40.63 36.99
C LEU A 9 2.43 -39.99 35.82
N ALA A 10 1.95 -40.13 34.60
CA ALA A 10 2.48 -39.39 33.48
C ALA A 10 1.81 -38.02 33.42
N ALA A 11 2.58 -36.96 33.67
CA ALA A 11 2.12 -35.58 33.49
C ALA A 11 2.17 -35.22 32.00
N VAL A 12 1.01 -34.98 31.40
CA VAL A 12 0.88 -34.48 30.02
C VAL A 12 1.07 -32.94 30.06
N VAL A 13 2.20 -32.46 29.58
CA VAL A 13 2.43 -31.03 29.40
C VAL A 13 1.82 -30.61 28.04
N ALA A 14 0.68 -29.93 28.09
CA ALA A 14 0.06 -29.33 26.91
C ALA A 14 0.85 -28.06 26.51
N ILE A 15 1.63 -28.13 25.41
CA ILE A 15 2.28 -26.95 24.81
C ILE A 15 1.21 -26.20 24.03
N VAL A 16 0.74 -25.07 24.56
CA VAL A 16 -0.11 -24.13 23.83
C VAL A 16 0.81 -23.34 22.89
N ALA A 17 0.82 -23.70 21.61
CA ALA A 17 1.48 -22.91 20.58
C ALA A 17 0.66 -21.62 20.38
N GLY A 18 1.08 -20.54 21.01
CA GLY A 18 0.55 -19.19 20.76
C GLY A 18 0.88 -18.78 19.34
N ALA A 19 -0.13 -18.42 18.52
CA ALA A 19 0.08 -17.80 17.24
C ALA A 19 0.80 -16.45 17.44
N ALA A 20 2.05 -16.37 17.03
CA ALA A 20 2.78 -15.10 17.03
C ALA A 20 2.21 -14.22 15.92
N PHE A 21 1.37 -13.24 16.27
CA PHE A 21 1.00 -12.17 15.32
C PHE A 21 2.24 -11.31 15.08
N ALA A 22 2.51 -10.99 13.81
CA ALA A 22 3.57 -10.05 13.48
C ALA A 22 3.24 -8.68 14.10
N ALA A 23 4.23 -8.04 14.72
CA ALA A 23 4.05 -6.72 15.31
C ALA A 23 3.74 -5.68 14.21
N PRO A 24 2.87 -4.69 14.48
CA PRO A 24 2.57 -3.62 13.54
C PRO A 24 3.85 -2.89 13.08
N LEU A 25 3.92 -2.51 11.81
CA LEU A 25 5.06 -1.80 11.24
C LEU A 25 5.10 -0.36 11.77
N LYS A 26 6.15 0.04 12.45
CA LYS A 26 6.28 1.38 13.01
C LYS A 26 6.61 2.41 11.94
N LEU A 27 5.68 3.35 11.72
CA LEU A 27 5.84 4.43 10.75
C LEU A 27 6.77 5.51 11.26
N GLN A 28 7.55 6.12 10.36
CA GLN A 28 8.39 7.28 10.62
C GLN A 28 7.67 8.55 10.16
N PRO A 29 7.31 9.48 11.08
CA PRO A 29 6.70 10.74 10.69
C PRO A 29 7.69 11.61 9.91
N ALA A 30 7.18 12.50 9.06
CA ALA A 30 8.00 13.51 8.42
C ALA A 30 8.69 14.40 9.47
N ASN A 31 9.96 14.76 9.22
CA ASN A 31 10.73 15.65 10.08
C ASN A 31 11.63 16.55 9.20
N PRO A 32 11.39 17.89 9.18
CA PRO A 32 10.30 18.59 9.86
C PRO A 32 8.90 18.24 9.30
N GLN A 33 7.85 18.50 10.07
CA GLN A 33 6.47 18.34 9.61
C GLN A 33 6.18 19.35 8.49
N PRO A 34 5.68 18.91 7.33
CA PRO A 34 5.38 19.80 6.21
C PRO A 34 4.05 20.54 6.41
N ASN A 35 3.86 21.59 5.59
CA ASN A 35 2.54 22.19 5.34
C ASN A 35 2.17 21.96 3.86
N PRO A 36 1.72 20.75 3.49
CA PRO A 36 1.56 20.36 2.10
C PRO A 36 0.29 20.93 1.48
N LYS A 37 0.33 21.16 0.16
CA LYS A 37 -0.88 21.39 -0.64
C LYS A 37 -1.65 20.06 -0.79
N ALA A 38 -2.96 20.14 -0.99
CA ALA A 38 -3.79 18.95 -1.20
C ALA A 38 -3.36 18.11 -2.42
N GLY A 39 -3.52 16.79 -2.30
CA GLY A 39 -3.24 15.82 -3.34
C GLY A 39 -1.83 15.22 -3.28
N LEU A 40 -1.43 14.51 -4.33
CA LEU A 40 -0.14 13.82 -4.44
C LEU A 40 0.57 14.25 -5.72
N ASN A 41 1.89 14.41 -5.68
CA ASN A 41 2.69 14.60 -6.89
C ASN A 41 2.77 13.26 -7.64
N VAL A 42 2.85 13.36 -8.96
CA VAL A 42 3.04 12.19 -9.82
C VAL A 42 3.98 12.53 -10.98
N LYS A 43 4.81 11.55 -11.33
CA LYS A 43 5.57 11.55 -12.57
C LYS A 43 5.17 10.32 -13.35
N TYR A 44 5.01 10.47 -14.67
CA TYR A 44 4.60 9.40 -15.57
C TYR A 44 5.62 9.14 -16.68
N VAL A 45 5.65 7.90 -17.12
CA VAL A 45 6.24 7.51 -18.39
C VAL A 45 5.28 6.54 -19.07
N GLY A 46 4.85 6.87 -20.29
CA GLY A 46 4.09 6.01 -21.19
C GLY A 46 5.03 5.33 -22.18
N GLN A 47 4.80 4.05 -22.46
CA GLN A 47 5.56 3.28 -23.45
C GLN A 47 4.75 3.02 -24.73
N GLY A 48 3.52 3.54 -24.82
CA GLY A 48 2.60 3.27 -25.92
C GLY A 48 2.37 1.76 -26.10
N THR A 49 2.35 1.30 -27.34
CA THR A 49 2.18 -0.12 -27.68
C THR A 49 3.50 -0.88 -27.84
N GLN A 50 4.64 -0.18 -27.90
CA GLN A 50 5.93 -0.75 -28.30
C GLN A 50 6.64 -1.54 -27.17
N ARG A 51 6.52 -1.11 -25.93
CA ARG A 51 7.09 -1.78 -24.77
C ARG A 51 6.01 -2.10 -23.75
N LYS A 52 5.84 -3.39 -23.46
CA LYS A 52 4.88 -3.85 -22.46
C LYS A 52 5.53 -3.84 -21.09
N ILE A 53 5.00 -3.04 -20.18
CA ILE A 53 5.35 -3.09 -18.75
C ILE A 53 4.53 -4.22 -18.14
N ARG A 54 5.18 -5.24 -17.57
CA ARG A 54 4.53 -6.46 -17.04
C ARG A 54 4.82 -6.72 -15.56
N ASP A 55 5.79 -6.01 -15.02
CA ASP A 55 6.23 -6.17 -13.64
C ASP A 55 6.85 -4.88 -13.09
N LEU A 56 7.01 -4.83 -11.77
CA LEU A 56 7.59 -3.68 -11.07
C LEU A 56 9.03 -3.40 -11.47
N SER A 57 9.82 -4.41 -11.85
CA SER A 57 11.21 -4.20 -12.27
C SER A 57 11.25 -3.41 -13.57
N GLN A 58 10.43 -3.80 -14.53
CA GLN A 58 10.29 -3.08 -15.81
C GLN A 58 9.73 -1.67 -15.59
N ALA A 59 8.70 -1.52 -14.73
CA ALA A 59 8.17 -0.20 -14.36
C ALA A 59 9.27 0.71 -13.80
N LYS A 60 10.03 0.24 -12.83
CA LYS A 60 11.14 0.98 -12.21
C LYS A 60 12.23 1.35 -13.23
N SER A 61 12.56 0.47 -14.16
CA SER A 61 13.60 0.72 -15.16
C SER A 61 13.31 1.89 -16.11
N VAL A 62 12.02 2.19 -16.35
CA VAL A 62 11.61 3.28 -17.24
C VAL A 62 11.36 4.61 -16.51
N LEU A 63 11.21 4.59 -15.18
CA LEU A 63 10.90 5.79 -14.39
C LEU A 63 12.00 6.86 -14.40
N SER A 64 13.25 6.53 -14.77
CA SER A 64 14.30 7.53 -15.00
C SER A 64 13.93 8.55 -16.08
N LYS A 65 13.00 8.20 -16.97
CA LYS A 65 12.49 9.06 -18.05
C LYS A 65 11.14 9.70 -17.72
N ALA A 66 10.59 9.47 -16.51
CA ALA A 66 9.28 9.96 -16.12
C ALA A 66 9.27 11.49 -16.01
N LYS A 67 8.17 12.11 -16.48
CA LYS A 67 7.95 13.56 -16.45
C LYS A 67 6.83 13.90 -15.48
N PRO A 68 6.86 15.06 -14.82
CA PRO A 68 5.78 15.53 -13.98
C PRO A 68 4.45 15.51 -14.72
N GLY A 69 3.41 14.98 -14.04
CA GLY A 69 2.04 14.95 -14.50
C GLY A 69 1.14 15.87 -13.66
N LYS A 70 -0.14 15.94 -14.04
CA LYS A 70 -1.17 16.60 -13.23
C LYS A 70 -1.27 15.87 -11.89
N PRO A 71 -1.18 16.56 -10.74
CA PRO A 71 -1.26 15.93 -9.44
C PRO A 71 -2.53 15.10 -9.26
N LEU A 72 -2.40 13.99 -8.51
CA LEU A 72 -3.55 13.19 -8.09
C LEU A 72 -4.29 13.92 -6.98
N ARG A 73 -5.63 13.77 -6.92
CA ARG A 73 -6.43 14.29 -5.80
C ARG A 73 -6.26 13.45 -4.53
N GLY A 74 -5.91 12.17 -4.67
CA GLY A 74 -5.69 11.19 -3.60
C GLY A 74 -5.54 9.80 -4.18
N LEU A 75 -6.02 8.78 -3.46
CA LEU A 75 -6.00 7.37 -3.87
C LEU A 75 -7.44 6.82 -3.93
N ASP A 76 -8.24 7.39 -4.85
CA ASP A 76 -9.66 7.07 -5.07
C ASP A 76 -9.99 6.83 -6.55
N TYR A 77 -9.00 6.42 -7.34
CA TYR A 77 -9.18 6.09 -8.75
C TYR A 77 -9.75 4.68 -8.88
N ALA A 78 -11.09 4.59 -8.95
CA ALA A 78 -11.82 3.34 -9.15
C ALA A 78 -11.49 2.71 -10.49
N ASP A 79 -11.88 1.43 -10.67
CA ASP A 79 -11.61 0.71 -11.91
C ASP A 79 -12.27 1.41 -13.11
N THR A 80 -11.47 1.62 -14.14
CA THR A 80 -11.89 2.34 -15.36
C THR A 80 -12.48 1.39 -16.39
N ASN A 81 -12.97 1.92 -17.51
CA ASN A 81 -13.19 1.12 -18.70
C ASN A 81 -11.89 0.89 -19.46
N LYS A 82 -11.86 -0.17 -20.28
CA LYS A 82 -10.73 -0.45 -21.17
C LYS A 82 -10.50 0.71 -22.14
N GLY A 83 -9.28 1.21 -22.19
CA GLY A 83 -8.89 2.30 -23.07
C GLY A 83 -9.06 3.70 -22.49
N GLU A 84 -9.53 3.81 -21.25
CA GLU A 84 -9.55 5.10 -20.55
C GLU A 84 -8.15 5.45 -20.03
N PRO A 85 -7.84 6.76 -19.90
CA PRO A 85 -6.57 7.25 -19.38
C PRO A 85 -6.23 6.68 -18.00
N VAL A 86 -4.93 6.40 -17.79
CA VAL A 86 -4.42 5.93 -16.49
C VAL A 86 -4.31 7.08 -15.51
N LEU A 87 -5.09 7.06 -14.45
CA LEU A 87 -5.10 8.10 -13.40
C LEU A 87 -5.30 9.51 -13.97
N THR A 88 -4.26 10.36 -13.95
CA THR A 88 -4.27 11.72 -14.56
C THR A 88 -3.38 11.82 -15.80
N PHE A 89 -2.87 10.69 -16.29
CA PHE A 89 -2.09 10.61 -17.53
C PHE A 89 -3.00 10.47 -18.75
N THR A 90 -2.47 10.75 -19.95
CA THR A 90 -3.25 10.69 -21.19
C THR A 90 -3.33 9.31 -21.82
N ASP A 91 -2.30 8.48 -21.59
CA ASP A 91 -2.21 7.17 -22.21
C ASP A 91 -2.96 6.11 -21.38
N PRO A 92 -3.65 5.18 -22.05
CA PRO A 92 -4.39 4.12 -21.38
C PRO A 92 -3.55 2.87 -21.09
N TYR A 93 -2.36 2.71 -21.72
CA TYR A 93 -1.59 1.47 -21.70
C TYR A 93 -0.11 1.65 -21.49
N ASN A 94 0.54 0.66 -20.88
CA ASN A 94 1.97 0.60 -20.65
C ASN A 94 2.50 1.87 -19.97
N VAL A 95 1.84 2.26 -18.90
CA VAL A 95 2.16 3.45 -18.10
C VAL A 95 2.83 3.01 -16.81
N ALA A 96 3.95 3.65 -16.47
CA ALA A 96 4.52 3.60 -15.13
C ALA A 96 4.41 4.98 -14.48
N ALA A 97 4.15 4.97 -13.17
CA ALA A 97 4.02 6.19 -12.37
C ALA A 97 4.85 6.10 -11.07
N GLU A 98 5.54 7.18 -10.74
CA GLU A 98 6.06 7.44 -9.41
C GLU A 98 5.19 8.51 -8.74
N ILE A 99 4.56 8.14 -7.63
CA ILE A 99 3.66 9.01 -6.86
C ILE A 99 4.34 9.30 -5.53
N THR A 100 4.36 10.58 -5.14
CA THR A 100 5.00 11.03 -3.91
C THR A 100 4.17 12.09 -3.20
N GLY A 101 4.34 12.15 -1.88
CA GLY A 101 3.66 13.13 -1.03
C GLY A 101 3.64 12.65 0.41
N PHE A 102 2.53 12.91 1.07
CA PHE A 102 2.35 12.60 2.48
C PHE A 102 0.94 12.06 2.73
N MET A 103 0.83 11.22 3.74
CA MET A 103 -0.44 10.81 4.33
C MET A 103 -0.53 11.33 5.75
N ARG A 104 -1.68 11.92 6.15
CA ARG A 104 -1.93 12.44 7.49
C ARG A 104 -2.65 11.44 8.34
N PHE A 105 -2.20 11.32 9.58
CA PHE A 105 -2.91 10.63 10.65
C PHE A 105 -3.23 11.63 11.76
N ASP A 106 -4.49 11.71 12.17
CA ASP A 106 -4.97 12.74 13.11
C ASP A 106 -4.76 12.34 14.58
N SER A 107 -4.41 11.07 14.85
CA SER A 107 -4.08 10.59 16.21
C SER A 107 -3.06 9.44 16.17
N PRO A 108 -2.30 9.22 17.25
CA PRO A 108 -1.47 8.02 17.38
C PRO A 108 -2.33 6.76 17.54
N GLY A 109 -1.75 5.60 17.25
CA GLY A 109 -2.39 4.30 17.43
C GLY A 109 -2.03 3.29 16.35
N ILE A 110 -2.69 2.15 16.38
CA ILE A 110 -2.57 1.13 15.34
C ILE A 110 -3.62 1.40 14.26
N TYR A 111 -3.18 1.37 13.02
CA TYR A 111 -4.01 1.53 11.83
C TYR A 111 -3.85 0.33 10.91
N GLU A 112 -4.89 0.04 10.16
CA GLU A 112 -4.87 -0.89 9.04
C GLU A 112 -4.82 -0.09 7.73
N LEU A 113 -3.94 -0.48 6.81
CA LEU A 113 -3.82 0.10 5.47
C LEU A 113 -3.93 -1.01 4.43
N GLU A 114 -4.67 -0.76 3.34
CA GLU A 114 -4.85 -1.70 2.24
C GLU A 114 -4.89 -0.95 0.92
N THR A 115 -3.97 -1.25 0.01
CA THR A 115 -3.97 -0.69 -1.34
C THR A 115 -4.72 -1.60 -2.31
N TRP A 116 -5.34 -1.00 -3.31
CA TRP A 116 -6.00 -1.66 -4.44
C TRP A 116 -5.35 -1.17 -5.73
N SER A 117 -5.00 -2.06 -6.63
CA SER A 117 -4.34 -1.69 -7.88
C SER A 117 -4.71 -2.62 -9.04
N ASN A 118 -4.66 -2.06 -10.22
CA ASN A 118 -4.61 -2.75 -11.49
C ASN A 118 -3.60 -1.96 -12.38
N ASP A 119 -2.43 -2.47 -12.74
CA ASP A 119 -1.84 -3.77 -12.39
C ASP A 119 -1.03 -3.71 -11.08
N GLY A 120 0.28 -3.58 -11.17
CA GLY A 120 1.19 -3.73 -10.05
C GLY A 120 1.48 -2.44 -9.29
N ILE A 121 1.85 -2.61 -8.04
CA ILE A 121 2.11 -1.54 -7.09
C ILE A 121 3.25 -1.91 -6.12
N GLU A 122 3.99 -0.91 -5.68
CA GLU A 122 4.84 -0.96 -4.50
C GLU A 122 4.63 0.34 -3.73
N ALA A 123 4.02 0.24 -2.55
CA ALA A 123 3.57 1.39 -1.76
C ALA A 123 4.24 1.45 -0.39
N TYR A 124 4.67 2.66 -0.01
CA TYR A 124 5.31 2.96 1.26
C TYR A 124 4.63 4.12 1.95
N VAL A 125 4.44 4.02 3.26
CA VAL A 125 4.04 5.13 4.14
C VAL A 125 4.99 5.16 5.34
N GLY A 126 5.51 6.33 5.69
CA GLY A 126 6.43 6.47 6.82
C GLY A 126 7.65 5.55 6.74
N GLY A 127 8.16 5.27 5.53
CA GLY A 127 9.29 4.37 5.28
C GLY A 127 8.96 2.87 5.32
N GLN A 128 7.74 2.48 5.69
CA GLN A 128 7.31 1.07 5.74
C GLN A 128 6.54 0.67 4.47
N GLN A 129 6.82 -0.52 3.96
CA GLN A 129 6.09 -1.07 2.82
C GLN A 129 4.71 -1.54 3.28
N ILE A 130 3.65 -0.94 2.71
CA ILE A 130 2.25 -1.21 3.07
C ILE A 130 1.49 -2.00 1.99
N GLY A 131 2.08 -2.20 0.84
CA GLY A 131 1.48 -2.98 -0.25
C GLY A 131 2.49 -3.27 -1.35
N ARG A 132 2.38 -4.46 -1.95
CA ARG A 132 3.24 -4.85 -3.06
C ARG A 132 2.59 -5.92 -3.92
N VAL A 133 2.45 -5.61 -5.21
CA VAL A 133 2.08 -6.56 -6.27
C VAL A 133 3.09 -6.41 -7.39
N THR A 134 3.83 -7.47 -7.66
CA THR A 134 4.96 -7.40 -8.61
C THR A 134 4.55 -7.53 -10.06
N GLY A 135 3.45 -8.20 -10.33
CA GLY A 135 2.97 -8.57 -11.66
C GLY A 135 1.64 -7.93 -12.03
N ILE A 136 0.97 -8.59 -12.95
CA ILE A 136 -0.31 -8.17 -13.52
C ILE A 136 -1.44 -8.73 -12.65
N GLN A 137 -2.44 -7.90 -12.35
CA GLN A 137 -3.70 -8.32 -11.70
C GLN A 137 -4.86 -7.43 -12.15
N GLY A 138 -6.09 -7.86 -11.84
CA GLY A 138 -7.27 -7.00 -11.91
C GLY A 138 -7.29 -5.95 -10.80
N CYS A 139 -8.35 -5.12 -10.75
CA CYS A 139 -8.53 -4.17 -9.65
C CYS A 139 -8.89 -4.90 -8.35
N GLU A 140 -7.88 -5.30 -7.60
CA GLU A 140 -8.00 -6.15 -6.42
C GLU A 140 -7.26 -5.55 -5.22
N ALA A 141 -7.72 -5.96 -4.04
CA ALA A 141 -7.05 -5.63 -2.78
C ALA A 141 -5.69 -6.33 -2.69
N ASN A 142 -4.72 -5.59 -2.20
CA ASN A 142 -3.45 -6.15 -1.75
C ASN A 142 -3.56 -6.59 -0.29
N GLN A 143 -2.46 -7.05 0.26
CA GLN A 143 -2.40 -7.43 1.66
C GLN A 143 -2.77 -6.23 2.55
N ARG A 144 -3.66 -6.47 3.53
CA ARG A 144 -3.91 -5.53 4.62
C ARG A 144 -2.73 -5.54 5.59
N THR A 145 -2.21 -4.37 5.88
CA THR A 145 -1.00 -4.17 6.68
C THR A 145 -1.32 -3.35 7.92
N GLU A 146 -0.99 -3.88 9.10
CA GLU A 146 -1.07 -3.13 10.35
C GLU A 146 0.17 -2.25 10.51
N VAL A 147 -0.06 -0.98 10.88
CA VAL A 147 0.98 0.01 11.11
C VAL A 147 0.79 0.71 12.44
N GLU A 148 1.91 0.98 13.14
CA GLU A 148 1.94 1.84 14.33
C GLU A 148 2.22 3.27 13.91
N VAL A 149 1.29 4.17 14.22
CA VAL A 149 1.42 5.61 14.09
C VAL A 149 1.84 6.18 15.44
N PRO A 150 3.10 6.57 15.66
CA PRO A 150 3.61 6.99 16.98
C PRO A 150 3.09 8.36 17.42
N LYS A 151 2.72 9.25 16.50
CA LYS A 151 2.17 10.59 16.78
C LYS A 151 1.29 11.07 15.63
N ALA A 152 0.37 11.99 15.91
CA ALA A 152 -0.38 12.69 14.88
C ALA A 152 0.55 13.50 13.96
N GLY A 153 0.19 13.64 12.69
CA GLY A 153 0.95 14.41 11.70
C GLY A 153 1.04 13.76 10.33
N TRP A 154 1.96 14.30 9.53
CA TRP A 154 2.21 13.86 8.16
C TRP A 154 3.32 12.83 8.10
N TYR A 155 3.12 11.82 7.26
CA TYR A 155 4.02 10.69 7.02
C TYR A 155 4.38 10.63 5.54
N PRO A 156 5.66 10.52 5.14
CA PRO A 156 6.04 10.42 3.74
C PRO A 156 5.34 9.24 3.07
N LEU A 157 4.81 9.48 1.87
CA LEU A 157 4.18 8.49 1.01
C LEU A 157 4.95 8.40 -0.29
N LYS A 158 5.25 7.17 -0.71
CA LYS A 158 5.82 6.87 -2.02
C LYS A 158 5.15 5.65 -2.61
N ILE A 159 4.72 5.74 -3.87
CA ILE A 159 4.15 4.62 -4.62
C ILE A 159 4.82 4.53 -5.98
N ILE A 160 5.23 3.33 -6.36
CA ILE A 160 5.50 2.94 -7.74
C ILE A 160 4.29 2.15 -8.21
N TYR A 161 3.73 2.56 -9.33
CA TYR A 161 2.54 1.96 -9.91
C TYR A 161 2.77 1.72 -11.40
N PHE A 162 2.19 0.66 -11.94
CA PHE A 162 2.14 0.48 -13.38
C PHE A 162 0.81 -0.12 -13.84
N GLN A 163 0.42 0.25 -15.05
CA GLN A 163 -0.69 -0.28 -15.82
C GLN A 163 -0.16 -0.81 -17.14
N LYS A 164 -0.49 -2.05 -17.47
CA LYS A 164 -0.09 -2.67 -18.74
C LYS A 164 -1.15 -2.47 -19.82
N LEU A 165 -2.31 -3.07 -19.68
CA LEU A 165 -3.40 -3.09 -20.64
C LEU A 165 -4.74 -3.26 -19.93
N GLY A 166 -5.84 -2.88 -20.59
CA GLY A 166 -7.18 -3.12 -20.06
C GLY A 166 -7.72 -1.95 -19.27
N THR A 167 -8.18 -2.21 -18.06
CA THR A 167 -8.69 -1.23 -17.10
C THR A 167 -7.58 -0.80 -16.16
N SER A 168 -7.76 0.27 -15.41
CA SER A 168 -6.79 0.74 -14.41
C SER A 168 -7.48 1.15 -13.13
N CYS A 169 -6.88 0.88 -11.98
CA CYS A 169 -7.32 1.45 -10.72
C CYS A 169 -6.17 1.68 -9.75
N LEU A 170 -6.35 2.64 -8.84
CA LEU A 170 -5.46 2.88 -7.73
C LEU A 170 -6.25 3.48 -6.56
N MET A 171 -6.49 2.67 -5.55
CA MET A 171 -7.28 3.08 -4.39
C MET A 171 -6.62 2.63 -3.09
N MET A 172 -7.04 3.23 -1.99
CA MET A 172 -6.60 2.85 -0.64
C MET A 172 -7.79 2.80 0.32
N LYS A 173 -7.79 1.79 1.20
CA LYS A 173 -8.58 1.78 2.42
C LYS A 173 -7.69 1.99 3.62
N SER A 174 -8.23 2.64 4.63
CA SER A 174 -7.58 2.81 5.93
C SER A 174 -8.60 2.85 7.06
N GLY A 175 -8.15 2.52 8.27
CA GLY A 175 -8.94 2.63 9.48
C GLY A 175 -8.05 2.47 10.70
N LYS A 176 -8.36 3.20 11.78
CA LYS A 176 -7.74 2.97 13.07
C LYS A 176 -8.31 1.70 13.69
N GLN A 177 -7.48 0.90 14.36
CA GLN A 177 -7.92 -0.33 15.02
C GLN A 177 -9.08 -0.03 15.99
N GLY A 178 -10.16 -0.81 15.85
CA GLY A 178 -11.42 -0.59 16.58
C GLY A 178 -12.37 0.44 15.94
N GLU A 179 -11.97 1.10 14.87
CA GLU A 179 -12.80 2.02 14.09
C GLU A 179 -13.19 1.42 12.73
N LYS A 180 -13.99 2.18 11.96
CA LYS A 180 -14.46 1.73 10.65
C LYS A 180 -13.31 1.71 9.63
N PHE A 181 -13.06 0.54 9.03
CA PHE A 181 -12.16 0.39 7.89
C PHE A 181 -12.91 0.74 6.59
N THR A 182 -12.48 1.82 5.92
CA THR A 182 -13.21 2.37 4.75
C THR A 182 -12.24 2.99 3.72
N TRP A 183 -12.78 3.42 2.58
CA TRP A 183 -12.00 4.16 1.59
C TRP A 183 -11.39 5.41 2.20
N THR A 184 -10.08 5.56 2.00
CA THR A 184 -9.30 6.68 2.55
C THR A 184 -9.71 7.99 1.89
N PRO A 185 -10.15 9.00 2.66
CA PRO A 185 -10.59 10.26 2.09
C PRO A 185 -9.42 11.06 1.50
N ASN A 186 -9.67 11.80 0.42
CA ASN A 186 -8.62 12.52 -0.30
C ASN A 186 -7.97 13.65 0.52
N ASN A 187 -8.65 14.20 1.50
CA ASN A 187 -8.14 15.30 2.34
C ASN A 187 -7.04 14.89 3.32
N VAL A 188 -6.73 13.60 3.43
CA VAL A 188 -5.56 13.12 4.20
C VAL A 188 -4.29 13.02 3.37
N PHE A 189 -4.35 13.33 2.06
CA PHE A 189 -3.17 13.32 1.19
C PHE A 189 -2.67 14.74 0.92
N GLY A 190 -1.34 14.92 0.99
CA GLY A 190 -0.66 16.19 0.80
C GLY A 190 0.61 16.07 -0.06
N ARG A 191 1.02 17.18 -0.75
CA ARG A 191 2.19 17.26 -1.64
C ARG A 191 2.96 18.56 -1.51
#